data_43d941d42b2e2c2ac153bd15ada5cc2a
#
_entry.id   43d941d42b2e2c2ac153bd15ada5cc2a
#
_cell.length_a   1.000
_cell.length_b   1.000
_cell.length_c   1.000
_cell.angle_alpha   90.00
_cell.angle_beta   90.00
_cell.angle_gamma   90.00
#
_symmetry.space_group_name_H-M   'P 1'
#
loop_
_entity.id
_entity.type
_entity.pdbx_description
1 polymer ?
#
loop_
_entity_poly.entity_id
_entity_poly.type
_entity_poly.pdbx_seq_one_letter_code
_entity_poly.pdbx_strand_id
1 'polypeptide(L)'
;TLEGGKNLSDDSFFTQAAYQGAVPASNDWTQGWTLKSGIAEETIEELKGEITTSKTLTEGKTYYLTGEYKVKNGATLKIEPGVTIIAKHDDIVDYILVEQGSKIDAQGTAENPIVMTSEKKEAGAWGGIHICGYAHTNVAGGTGSSEIGGAIYGGNNDADNSGTLRYVRIEYSGYAFDEEHEANGFTFYGVGNGTT
;
A
#
# COMPACT_ATOMS: atom_id res chain seq x y z
N THR A 1 -10.64 27.60 31.02
CA THR A 1 -11.66 28.67 31.03
C THR A 1 -11.04 29.92 30.44
N LEU A 2 -11.51 30.34 29.28
CA LEU A 2 -11.16 31.66 28.71
C LEU A 2 -11.95 32.70 29.51
N GLU A 3 -11.27 33.45 30.34
CA GLU A 3 -11.84 34.64 30.99
C GLU A 3 -12.00 35.75 29.95
N GLY A 4 -13.20 36.34 29.82
CA GLY A 4 -13.43 37.53 29.02
C GLY A 4 -14.53 37.47 27.96
N GLY A 5 -15.41 36.50 28.01
CA GLY A 5 -16.61 36.51 27.16
C GLY A 5 -17.56 37.66 27.55
N LYS A 6 -18.03 38.43 26.54
CA LYS A 6 -19.02 39.49 26.77
C LYS A 6 -20.33 38.84 27.24
N ASN A 7 -20.90 39.37 28.33
CA ASN A 7 -22.21 38.92 28.77
C ASN A 7 -23.27 39.46 27.80
N LEU A 8 -24.00 38.57 27.13
CA LEU A 8 -25.05 38.88 26.17
C LEU A 8 -26.44 38.72 26.77
N SER A 9 -26.56 38.70 28.11
CA SER A 9 -27.82 38.49 28.84
C SER A 9 -28.91 39.54 28.51
N ASP A 10 -28.52 40.68 28.01
CA ASP A 10 -29.44 41.79 27.73
C ASP A 10 -29.93 41.79 26.26
N ASP A 11 -29.48 40.83 25.45
CA ASP A 11 -29.87 40.71 24.05
C ASP A 11 -30.86 39.54 23.90
N SER A 12 -32.08 39.85 23.56
CA SER A 12 -33.18 38.86 23.39
C SER A 12 -32.96 37.89 22.25
N PHE A 13 -31.99 38.15 21.40
CA PHE A 13 -31.60 37.23 20.31
C PHE A 13 -30.75 36.05 20.80
N PHE A 14 -30.03 36.22 21.91
CA PHE A 14 -29.15 35.19 22.42
C PHE A 14 -29.75 34.46 23.62
N THR A 15 -29.78 33.14 23.56
CA THR A 15 -30.12 32.32 24.72
C THR A 15 -28.94 32.32 25.69
N GLN A 16 -29.18 32.66 26.98
CA GLN A 16 -28.16 32.63 28.01
C GLN A 16 -27.66 31.19 28.22
N ALA A 17 -26.37 30.97 28.09
CA ALA A 17 -25.73 29.68 28.34
C ALA A 17 -24.80 29.73 29.53
N ALA A 18 -24.84 28.70 30.34
CA ALA A 18 -24.00 28.56 31.54
C ALA A 18 -22.56 28.09 31.26
N TYR A 19 -22.18 28.07 29.96
CA TYR A 19 -20.88 27.58 29.52
C TYR A 19 -20.26 28.52 28.48
N GLN A 20 -18.95 28.51 28.38
CA GLN A 20 -18.20 29.21 27.36
C GLN A 20 -17.74 28.20 26.31
N GLY A 21 -18.15 28.39 25.06
CA GLY A 21 -17.84 27.52 23.95
C GLY A 21 -19.05 27.19 23.08
N ALA A 22 -18.82 26.63 21.91
CA ALA A 22 -19.87 26.32 20.93
C ALA A 22 -20.68 25.06 21.28
N VAL A 23 -20.15 24.20 22.15
CA VAL A 23 -20.73 22.88 22.46
C VAL A 23 -20.81 22.67 23.98
N PRO A 24 -22.04 22.53 24.55
CA PRO A 24 -22.20 22.24 25.95
C PRO A 24 -21.80 20.78 26.28
N ALA A 25 -21.23 20.58 27.47
CA ALA A 25 -20.82 19.24 27.91
C ALA A 25 -21.98 18.24 28.01
N SER A 26 -23.23 18.73 28.22
CA SER A 26 -24.42 17.91 28.40
C SER A 26 -25.17 17.59 27.10
N ASN A 27 -24.90 18.31 26.01
CA ASN A 27 -25.56 18.14 24.74
C ASN A 27 -24.60 18.46 23.60
N ASP A 28 -23.73 17.52 23.31
CA ASP A 28 -22.79 17.64 22.24
C ASP A 28 -23.43 17.27 20.90
N TRP A 29 -24.01 18.29 20.26
CA TRP A 29 -24.68 18.17 18.96
C TRP A 29 -23.71 17.84 17.82
N THR A 30 -22.40 17.90 18.05
CA THR A 30 -21.37 17.51 17.07
C THR A 30 -21.13 16.00 17.06
N GLN A 31 -21.77 15.27 17.98
CA GLN A 31 -21.62 13.81 18.08
C GLN A 31 -22.09 13.14 16.79
N GLY A 32 -21.22 12.37 16.20
CA GLY A 32 -21.51 11.54 15.04
C GLY A 32 -21.23 12.17 13.68
N TRP A 33 -20.85 13.46 13.61
CA TRP A 33 -20.53 14.12 12.35
C TRP A 33 -19.28 15.02 12.38
N THR A 34 -18.65 15.15 13.53
CA THR A 34 -17.33 15.79 13.63
C THR A 34 -16.29 14.79 14.12
N LEU A 35 -15.03 14.98 13.71
CA LEU A 35 -13.90 14.25 14.25
C LEU A 35 -13.71 14.61 15.73
N LYS A 36 -14.06 13.69 16.63
CA LYS A 36 -13.70 13.79 18.05
C LYS A 36 -12.30 13.26 18.29
N SER A 37 -11.60 13.90 19.21
CA SER A 37 -10.46 13.29 19.88
C SER A 37 -10.94 12.01 20.59
N GLY A 38 -10.63 10.85 20.03
CA GLY A 38 -11.08 9.55 20.50
C GLY A 38 -11.53 8.59 19.40
N ILE A 39 -11.46 8.98 18.11
CA ILE A 39 -11.28 7.99 17.05
C ILE A 39 -9.95 7.34 17.38
N ALA A 40 -9.96 6.06 17.74
CA ALA A 40 -8.73 5.29 17.81
C ALA A 40 -7.98 5.60 16.50
N GLU A 41 -6.77 6.12 16.59
CA GLU A 41 -5.92 6.24 15.41
C GLU A 41 -5.98 4.87 14.76
N GLU A 42 -6.55 4.80 13.56
CA GLU A 42 -6.57 3.55 12.81
C GLU A 42 -5.10 3.23 12.60
N THR A 43 -4.57 2.28 13.37
CA THR A 43 -3.17 1.89 13.25
C THR A 43 -3.00 1.33 11.85
N ILE A 44 -2.30 2.09 11.00
CA ILE A 44 -2.00 1.65 9.65
C ILE A 44 -1.13 0.40 9.75
N GLU A 45 -1.62 -0.69 9.20
CA GLU A 45 -0.89 -1.96 9.20
C GLU A 45 0.37 -1.86 8.36
N GLU A 46 1.46 -2.43 8.87
CA GLU A 46 2.76 -2.43 8.22
C GLU A 46 2.98 -3.76 7.48
N LEU A 47 3.34 -3.65 6.19
CA LEU A 47 3.74 -4.77 5.34
C LEU A 47 5.25 -4.85 5.35
N LYS A 48 5.81 -5.89 5.97
CA LYS A 48 7.26 -6.13 6.07
C LYS A 48 7.61 -7.61 6.19
N GLY A 49 8.82 -7.95 5.79
CA GLY A 49 9.32 -9.32 5.86
C GLY A 49 8.68 -10.24 4.84
N GLU A 50 8.17 -11.39 5.24
CA GLU A 50 7.64 -12.40 4.31
C GLU A 50 6.29 -12.97 4.75
N ILE A 51 5.47 -13.35 3.75
CA ILE A 51 4.27 -14.17 3.96
C ILE A 51 4.43 -15.52 3.25
N THR A 52 4.10 -16.58 3.97
CA THR A 52 4.07 -17.96 3.49
C THR A 52 2.66 -18.56 3.49
N THR A 53 1.69 -17.77 3.90
CA THR A 53 0.24 -18.04 3.83
C THR A 53 -0.44 -16.86 3.17
N SER A 54 -1.51 -17.12 2.43
CA SER A 54 -2.21 -16.08 1.69
C SER A 54 -2.75 -14.99 2.61
N LYS A 55 -2.63 -13.75 2.16
CA LYS A 55 -3.07 -12.54 2.88
C LYS A 55 -3.93 -11.67 1.98
N THR A 56 -4.96 -11.07 2.57
CA THR A 56 -5.81 -10.10 1.88
C THR A 56 -5.61 -8.72 2.48
N LEU A 57 -5.31 -7.74 1.64
CA LEU A 57 -5.36 -6.33 1.97
C LEU A 57 -6.78 -5.83 1.66
N THR A 58 -7.43 -5.31 2.70
CA THR A 58 -8.87 -5.03 2.70
C THR A 58 -9.23 -3.75 1.95
N GLU A 59 -10.31 -3.79 1.20
CA GLU A 59 -10.88 -2.69 0.41
C GLU A 59 -10.84 -1.34 1.13
N GLY A 60 -10.35 -0.32 0.42
CA GLY A 60 -10.31 1.07 0.86
C GLY A 60 -9.33 1.39 2.00
N LYS A 61 -8.58 0.40 2.49
CA LYS A 61 -7.58 0.63 3.55
C LYS A 61 -6.24 1.10 3.03
N THR A 62 -5.49 1.74 3.92
CA THR A 62 -4.10 2.13 3.71
C THR A 62 -3.16 1.21 4.48
N TYR A 63 -2.03 0.86 3.85
CA TYR A 63 -0.96 0.04 4.42
C TYR A 63 0.38 0.74 4.21
N TYR A 64 1.29 0.63 5.18
CA TYR A 64 2.67 1.02 4.99
C TYR A 64 3.49 -0.18 4.50
N LEU A 65 4.39 0.07 3.57
CA LEU A 65 5.43 -0.88 3.15
C LEU A 65 6.76 -0.44 3.75
N THR A 66 7.45 -1.37 4.44
CA THR A 66 8.72 -1.11 5.09
C THR A 66 9.72 -2.21 4.74
N GLY A 67 10.75 -1.85 3.98
CA GLY A 67 11.74 -2.77 3.48
C GLY A 67 11.17 -3.79 2.49
N GLU A 68 11.69 -5.00 2.52
CA GLU A 68 11.22 -6.09 1.67
C GLU A 68 9.90 -6.68 2.16
N TYR A 69 8.98 -6.92 1.23
CA TYR A 69 7.77 -7.70 1.49
C TYR A 69 7.66 -8.83 0.49
N LYS A 70 8.00 -10.05 0.93
CA LYS A 70 8.08 -11.25 0.08
C LYS A 70 6.85 -12.12 0.18
N VAL A 71 6.32 -12.56 -0.97
CA VAL A 71 5.24 -13.54 -1.09
C VAL A 71 5.85 -14.86 -1.52
N LYS A 72 5.81 -15.88 -0.65
CA LYS A 72 6.59 -17.11 -0.78
C LYS A 72 5.72 -18.37 -0.61
N ASN A 73 6.29 -19.51 -0.98
CA ASN A 73 5.74 -20.85 -0.69
C ASN A 73 4.30 -21.07 -1.18
N GLY A 74 3.95 -20.52 -2.34
CA GLY A 74 2.62 -20.68 -2.93
C GLY A 74 1.54 -19.76 -2.32
N ALA A 75 1.92 -18.82 -1.46
CA ALA A 75 1.00 -17.83 -0.93
C ALA A 75 0.48 -16.88 -2.02
N THR A 76 -0.70 -16.33 -1.80
CA THR A 76 -1.28 -15.28 -2.64
C THR A 76 -1.42 -14.00 -1.81
N LEU A 77 -0.84 -12.92 -2.30
CA LEU A 77 -1.15 -11.57 -1.82
C LEU A 77 -2.35 -11.06 -2.61
N LYS A 78 -3.53 -11.06 -1.99
CA LYS A 78 -4.73 -10.46 -2.55
C LYS A 78 -4.83 -9.00 -2.12
N ILE A 79 -5.07 -8.11 -3.08
CA ILE A 79 -5.22 -6.67 -2.85
C ILE A 79 -6.58 -6.25 -3.41
N GLU A 80 -7.47 -5.83 -2.53
CA GLU A 80 -8.84 -5.44 -2.90
C GLU A 80 -8.90 -4.01 -3.46
N PRO A 81 -10.00 -3.65 -4.16
CA PRO A 81 -10.14 -2.33 -4.76
C PRO A 81 -9.97 -1.17 -3.77
N GLY A 82 -9.40 -0.05 -4.22
CA GLY A 82 -9.24 1.15 -3.40
C GLY A 82 -8.16 1.06 -2.31
N VAL A 83 -7.44 -0.07 -2.21
CA VAL A 83 -6.31 -0.20 -1.30
C VAL A 83 -5.21 0.78 -1.70
N THR A 84 -4.61 1.43 -0.71
CA THR A 84 -3.41 2.26 -0.88
C THR A 84 -2.24 1.62 -0.12
N ILE A 85 -1.12 1.40 -0.81
CA ILE A 85 0.15 0.97 -0.20
C ILE A 85 1.13 2.13 -0.30
N ILE A 86 1.71 2.54 0.82
CA ILE A 86 2.64 3.65 0.92
C ILE A 86 4.01 3.12 1.36
N ALA A 87 4.99 3.14 0.45
CA ALA A 87 6.37 2.86 0.78
C ALA A 87 6.92 3.96 1.69
N LYS A 88 7.50 3.58 2.81
CA LYS A 88 8.08 4.51 3.75
C LYS A 88 9.36 5.12 3.20
N HIS A 89 9.64 6.32 3.61
CA HIS A 89 10.89 6.98 3.27
C HIS A 89 11.84 6.89 4.47
N ASP A 90 12.46 5.74 4.63
CA ASP A 90 13.53 5.49 5.57
C ASP A 90 14.83 5.08 4.82
N ASP A 91 15.85 4.64 5.55
CA ASP A 91 17.13 4.24 4.95
C ASP A 91 17.10 2.83 4.33
N ILE A 92 15.91 2.21 4.22
CA ILE A 92 15.72 0.86 3.68
C ILE A 92 14.95 0.97 2.37
N VAL A 93 15.34 0.17 1.38
CA VAL A 93 14.62 0.10 0.10
C VAL A 93 13.37 -0.72 0.25
N ASP A 94 12.22 -0.10 0.00
CA ASP A 94 10.92 -0.75 0.03
C ASP A 94 10.60 -1.40 -1.30
N TYR A 95 10.17 -2.66 -1.30
CA TYR A 95 9.70 -3.35 -2.50
C TYR A 95 8.80 -4.54 -2.16
N ILE A 96 7.98 -4.94 -3.13
CA ILE A 96 7.20 -6.17 -3.07
C ILE A 96 7.84 -7.20 -4.03
N LEU A 97 8.12 -8.41 -3.54
CA LEU A 97 8.67 -9.49 -4.34
C LEU A 97 7.77 -10.73 -4.25
N VAL A 98 7.23 -11.15 -5.40
CA VAL A 98 6.45 -12.38 -5.53
C VAL A 98 7.37 -13.45 -6.09
N GLU A 99 7.74 -14.43 -5.26
CA GLU A 99 8.62 -15.55 -5.66
C GLU A 99 7.87 -16.57 -6.51
N GLN A 100 8.61 -17.37 -7.25
CA GLN A 100 8.05 -18.44 -8.09
C GLN A 100 7.04 -19.31 -7.35
N GLY A 101 5.91 -19.61 -8.00
CA GLY A 101 4.82 -20.40 -7.44
C GLY A 101 3.90 -19.63 -6.49
N SER A 102 4.27 -18.44 -6.07
CA SER A 102 3.40 -17.53 -5.34
C SER A 102 2.67 -16.57 -6.29
N LYS A 103 1.69 -15.83 -5.80
CA LYS A 103 0.84 -14.97 -6.65
C LYS A 103 0.58 -13.61 -6.03
N ILE A 104 0.33 -12.65 -6.91
CA ILE A 104 -0.33 -11.39 -6.57
C ILE A 104 -1.69 -11.34 -7.28
N ASP A 105 -2.75 -11.06 -6.54
CA ASP A 105 -4.10 -10.86 -7.07
C ASP A 105 -4.55 -9.44 -6.69
N ALA A 106 -4.21 -8.47 -7.56
CA ALA A 106 -4.45 -7.06 -7.34
C ALA A 106 -5.44 -6.54 -8.40
N GLN A 107 -6.72 -6.59 -8.08
CA GLN A 107 -7.79 -6.24 -8.99
C GLN A 107 -8.58 -5.05 -8.47
N GLY A 108 -8.15 -3.84 -8.82
CA GLY A 108 -8.89 -2.61 -8.63
C GLY A 108 -10.02 -2.44 -9.67
N THR A 109 -10.71 -1.31 -9.60
CA THR A 109 -11.68 -0.86 -10.59
C THR A 109 -11.35 0.55 -11.09
N ALA A 110 -12.04 1.01 -12.13
CA ALA A 110 -11.84 2.37 -12.63
C ALA A 110 -12.20 3.42 -11.56
N GLU A 111 -13.22 3.16 -10.76
CA GLU A 111 -13.69 4.02 -9.67
C GLU A 111 -12.83 3.90 -8.41
N ASN A 112 -12.32 2.69 -8.14
CA ASN A 112 -11.51 2.36 -6.97
C ASN A 112 -10.20 1.67 -7.38
N PRO A 113 -9.24 2.37 -8.01
CA PRO A 113 -7.96 1.78 -8.37
C PRO A 113 -7.15 1.43 -7.12
N ILE A 114 -6.30 0.44 -7.23
CA ILE A 114 -5.27 0.17 -6.24
C ILE A 114 -4.13 1.16 -6.48
N VAL A 115 -3.66 1.83 -5.44
CA VAL A 115 -2.58 2.83 -5.53
C VAL A 115 -1.39 2.36 -4.72
N MET A 116 -0.22 2.30 -5.35
CA MET A 116 1.04 2.00 -4.70
C MET A 116 1.98 3.18 -4.91
N THR A 117 2.33 3.83 -3.82
CA THR A 117 3.02 5.13 -3.82
C THR A 117 4.10 5.17 -2.75
N SER A 118 4.76 6.31 -2.55
CA SER A 118 5.74 6.52 -1.49
C SER A 118 5.40 7.76 -0.67
N GLU A 119 5.86 7.81 0.57
CA GLU A 119 5.85 9.05 1.37
C GLU A 119 6.64 10.14 0.67
N LYS A 120 7.80 9.80 0.12
CA LYS A 120 8.58 10.70 -0.72
C LYS A 120 8.01 10.74 -2.13
N LYS A 121 7.47 11.87 -2.53
CA LYS A 121 6.81 12.08 -3.82
C LYS A 121 7.83 12.46 -4.92
N GLU A 122 8.87 11.62 -5.08
CA GLU A 122 9.94 11.79 -6.06
C GLU A 122 10.20 10.47 -6.80
N ALA A 123 10.56 10.54 -8.08
CA ALA A 123 10.96 9.36 -8.85
C ALA A 123 12.13 8.66 -8.16
N GLY A 124 12.14 7.32 -8.17
CA GLY A 124 13.18 6.53 -7.51
C GLY A 124 13.01 6.37 -6.00
N ALA A 125 11.86 6.78 -5.42
CA ALA A 125 11.68 6.72 -3.97
C ALA A 125 11.56 5.30 -3.40
N TRP A 126 11.18 4.31 -4.21
CA TRP A 126 11.01 2.92 -3.79
C TRP A 126 11.19 1.92 -4.94
N GLY A 127 11.32 0.64 -4.60
CA GLY A 127 11.72 -0.42 -5.52
C GLY A 127 10.58 -1.05 -6.35
N GLY A 128 9.33 -0.66 -6.17
CA GLY A 128 8.24 -1.20 -6.98
C GLY A 128 7.86 -2.65 -6.66
N ILE A 129 7.33 -3.35 -7.69
CA ILE A 129 6.87 -4.74 -7.59
C ILE A 129 7.64 -5.63 -8.55
N HIS A 130 8.15 -6.75 -8.03
CA HIS A 130 8.88 -7.77 -8.76
C HIS A 130 8.13 -9.09 -8.70
N ILE A 131 7.90 -9.71 -9.87
CA ILE A 131 7.12 -10.97 -9.97
C ILE A 131 7.94 -11.99 -10.75
N CYS A 132 8.23 -13.13 -10.10
CA CYS A 132 9.03 -14.22 -10.63
C CYS A 132 8.14 -15.40 -11.01
N GLY A 133 8.19 -15.82 -12.26
CA GLY A 133 7.42 -16.95 -12.81
C GLY A 133 8.32 -18.08 -13.32
N TYR A 134 7.68 -19.13 -13.82
CA TYR A 134 8.32 -20.36 -14.31
C TYR A 134 8.40 -20.45 -15.84
N ALA A 135 8.07 -19.39 -16.59
CA ALA A 135 8.13 -19.43 -18.05
C ALA A 135 9.55 -19.36 -18.59
N HIS A 136 9.72 -19.67 -19.88
CA HIS A 136 10.99 -19.56 -20.57
C HIS A 136 11.56 -18.15 -20.48
N THR A 137 12.89 -18.07 -20.37
CA THR A 137 13.65 -16.83 -20.40
C THR A 137 14.81 -16.96 -21.38
N ASN A 138 15.38 -15.83 -21.79
CA ASN A 138 16.59 -15.77 -22.61
C ASN A 138 17.89 -15.89 -21.80
N VAL A 139 17.79 -16.10 -20.49
CA VAL A 139 18.95 -16.30 -19.62
C VAL A 139 19.64 -17.62 -19.94
N ALA A 140 20.97 -17.63 -20.01
CA ALA A 140 21.72 -18.84 -20.22
C ALA A 140 21.42 -19.87 -19.12
N GLY A 141 21.01 -21.09 -19.52
CA GLY A 141 20.53 -22.11 -18.60
C GLY A 141 19.06 -22.04 -18.24
N GLY A 142 18.30 -21.04 -18.75
CA GLY A 142 16.84 -20.93 -18.63
C GLY A 142 16.34 -20.40 -17.28
N THR A 143 17.21 -20.16 -16.34
CA THR A 143 16.86 -19.57 -15.01
C THR A 143 17.80 -18.45 -14.65
N GLY A 144 17.30 -17.46 -13.91
CA GLY A 144 18.08 -16.32 -13.42
C GLY A 144 17.70 -15.97 -11.99
N SER A 145 18.31 -14.89 -11.50
CA SER A 145 18.02 -14.31 -10.20
C SER A 145 17.53 -12.87 -10.40
N SER A 146 16.48 -12.48 -9.69
CA SER A 146 15.94 -11.12 -9.76
C SER A 146 16.98 -10.11 -9.25
N GLU A 147 17.00 -8.92 -9.84
CA GLU A 147 17.93 -7.84 -9.45
C GLU A 147 17.73 -7.40 -8.00
N ILE A 148 16.51 -7.48 -7.51
CA ILE A 148 16.17 -7.21 -6.11
C ILE A 148 15.78 -8.51 -5.42
N GLY A 149 16.26 -8.71 -4.20
CA GLY A 149 15.88 -9.80 -3.31
C GLY A 149 16.40 -11.18 -3.72
N GLY A 150 17.06 -11.31 -4.88
CA GLY A 150 17.75 -12.53 -5.30
C GLY A 150 16.83 -13.74 -5.54
N ALA A 151 15.56 -13.54 -5.88
CA ALA A 151 14.62 -14.62 -6.15
C ALA A 151 14.88 -15.28 -7.50
N ILE A 152 14.78 -16.61 -7.53
CA ILE A 152 14.94 -17.38 -8.78
C ILE A 152 13.72 -17.15 -9.68
N TYR A 153 13.94 -17.04 -10.99
CA TYR A 153 12.91 -16.99 -12.01
C TYR A 153 13.28 -17.79 -13.24
N GLY A 154 12.29 -18.04 -14.09
CA GLY A 154 12.47 -18.80 -15.33
C GLY A 154 12.27 -20.30 -15.13
N GLY A 155 12.27 -21.01 -16.25
CA GLY A 155 11.98 -22.44 -16.29
C GLY A 155 11.48 -22.84 -17.67
N ASN A 156 10.44 -23.68 -17.71
CA ASN A 156 9.89 -24.21 -18.95
C ASN A 156 8.34 -24.28 -18.95
N ASN A 157 7.69 -23.55 -18.06
CA ASN A 157 6.22 -23.52 -17.96
C ASN A 157 5.67 -22.20 -18.51
N ASP A 158 5.48 -22.13 -19.81
CA ASP A 158 4.93 -20.91 -20.46
C ASP A 158 3.46 -20.66 -20.11
N ALA A 159 2.76 -21.62 -19.51
CA ALA A 159 1.42 -21.44 -18.96
C ALA A 159 1.41 -21.00 -17.49
N ASP A 160 2.57 -20.63 -16.95
CA ASP A 160 2.68 -20.13 -15.58
C ASP A 160 1.71 -18.97 -15.32
N ASN A 161 1.18 -18.94 -14.10
CA ASN A 161 0.28 -17.92 -13.61
C ASN A 161 0.78 -17.38 -12.28
N SER A 162 1.44 -16.25 -12.34
CA SER A 162 1.94 -15.51 -11.18
C SER A 162 0.94 -14.48 -10.63
N GLY A 163 -0.27 -14.40 -11.21
CA GLY A 163 -1.36 -13.57 -10.69
C GLY A 163 -2.05 -12.68 -11.71
N THR A 164 -2.80 -11.72 -11.19
CA THR A 164 -3.59 -10.75 -11.99
C THR A 164 -3.37 -9.33 -11.46
N LEU A 165 -3.14 -8.39 -12.37
CA LEU A 165 -2.97 -6.96 -12.07
C LEU A 165 -3.96 -6.15 -12.92
N ARG A 166 -4.95 -5.51 -12.29
CA ARG A 166 -5.93 -4.68 -12.99
C ARG A 166 -6.16 -3.39 -12.24
N TYR A 167 -6.20 -2.26 -12.95
CA TYR A 167 -6.37 -0.93 -12.36
C TYR A 167 -5.45 -0.70 -11.15
N VAL A 168 -4.17 -1.04 -11.34
CA VAL A 168 -3.11 -0.79 -10.36
C VAL A 168 -2.28 0.38 -10.86
N ARG A 169 -2.15 1.40 -10.03
CA ARG A 169 -1.34 2.60 -10.28
C ARG A 169 -0.10 2.57 -9.39
N ILE A 170 1.07 2.62 -9.99
CA ILE A 170 2.36 2.77 -9.30
C ILE A 170 2.86 4.21 -9.49
N GLU A 171 3.33 4.80 -8.42
CA GLU A 171 3.86 6.15 -8.38
C GLU A 171 5.21 6.19 -7.67
N TYR A 172 6.12 7.03 -8.16
CA TYR A 172 7.41 7.35 -7.52
C TYR A 172 8.38 6.19 -7.33
N SER A 173 8.19 5.08 -8.03
CA SER A 173 9.13 3.95 -8.07
C SER A 173 10.34 4.23 -8.96
N GLY A 174 11.25 3.26 -9.07
CA GLY A 174 12.43 3.36 -9.91
C GLY A 174 13.71 3.58 -9.12
N TYR A 175 13.83 2.95 -7.94
CA TYR A 175 15.02 3.05 -7.09
C TYR A 175 16.25 2.47 -7.78
N ALA A 176 17.33 3.24 -7.85
CA ALA A 176 18.63 2.76 -8.33
C ALA A 176 19.51 2.34 -7.16
N PHE A 177 19.94 1.07 -7.16
CA PHE A 177 20.86 0.54 -6.15
C PHE A 177 22.31 0.93 -6.45
N ASP A 178 22.66 0.88 -7.72
CA ASP A 178 23.95 1.29 -8.28
C ASP A 178 23.78 1.64 -9.77
N GLU A 179 24.89 1.78 -10.52
CA GLU A 179 24.86 2.15 -11.94
C GLU A 179 24.36 1.00 -12.85
N GLU A 180 24.32 -0.23 -12.37
CA GLU A 180 23.97 -1.44 -13.13
C GLU A 180 22.66 -2.10 -12.66
N HIS A 181 22.20 -1.78 -11.43
CA HIS A 181 21.04 -2.38 -10.80
C HIS A 181 20.00 -1.34 -10.43
N GLU A 182 18.85 -1.41 -11.08
CA GLU A 182 17.73 -0.52 -10.80
C GLU A 182 16.41 -1.28 -10.70
N ALA A 183 15.51 -0.76 -9.89
CA ALA A 183 14.15 -1.23 -9.78
C ALA A 183 13.23 -0.42 -10.67
N ASN A 184 12.38 -1.08 -11.41
CA ASN A 184 11.30 -0.44 -12.17
C ASN A 184 10.00 -0.39 -11.34
N GLY A 185 8.92 0.15 -11.90
CA GLY A 185 7.60 0.12 -11.26
C GLY A 185 7.06 -1.30 -11.14
N PHE A 186 6.93 -1.96 -12.30
CA PHE A 186 6.65 -3.38 -12.40
C PHE A 186 7.80 -4.08 -13.11
N THR A 187 8.32 -5.14 -12.51
CA THR A 187 9.31 -6.01 -13.14
C THR A 187 8.80 -7.44 -13.19
N PHE A 188 8.69 -7.98 -14.41
CA PHE A 188 8.21 -9.33 -14.67
C PHE A 188 9.36 -10.21 -15.12
N TYR A 189 9.71 -11.19 -14.30
CA TYR A 189 10.79 -12.14 -14.55
C TYR A 189 10.22 -13.51 -14.91
N GLY A 190 10.24 -13.87 -16.18
CA GLY A 190 9.80 -15.20 -16.63
C GLY A 190 8.36 -15.56 -16.23
N VAL A 191 7.45 -14.59 -16.21
CA VAL A 191 6.02 -14.86 -15.99
C VAL A 191 5.39 -15.44 -17.24
N GLY A 192 4.48 -16.39 -17.07
CA GLY A 192 3.83 -17.08 -18.19
C GLY A 192 2.52 -16.40 -18.62
N ASN A 193 1.91 -16.97 -19.68
CA ASN A 193 0.70 -16.43 -20.32
C ASN A 193 -0.58 -16.57 -19.47
N GLY A 194 -0.53 -17.27 -18.36
CA GLY A 194 -1.59 -17.31 -17.37
C GLY A 194 -1.60 -16.07 -16.44
N THR A 195 -0.54 -15.27 -16.45
CA THR A 195 -0.45 -14.01 -15.71
C THR A 195 -1.13 -12.89 -16.51
N THR A 196 -2.00 -12.10 -15.89
CA THR A 196 -2.84 -11.09 -16.58
C THR A 196 -2.83 -9.74 -15.88
#